data_026770f13576533fbe771970beecd072
#
_entry.id   026770f13576533fbe771970beecd072
#
_cell.length_a   1.000
_cell.length_b   1.000
_cell.length_c   1.000
_cell.angle_alpha   90.00
_cell.angle_beta   90.00
_cell.angle_gamma   90.00
#
_symmetry.space_group_name_H-M   'P 1'
#
loop_
_entity.id
_entity.type
_entity.pdbx_description
1 polymer ?
#
loop_
_entity_poly.entity_id
_entity_poly.type
_entity_poly.pdbx_seq_one_letter_code
_entity_poly.pdbx_strand_id
1 'polypeptide(L)'
;MTREEKIIVLSQALSPDKAFLEQAATRINEKTDEQLDYILSPIDKCIYLEACAGSGKTEVLGIKAAYEISRWASQQSGLAVLSFTNEATSTIANRIAHFYSKPIPSRHFIGTFSSFVHGYIAQRFGYNFFNIPREKDDKSFKIVEPDASPYSKQWLNNYKLEFPFPTQYYANQLNYKARCDEWFIERSDNSISLTDLYSSEKNQKYIEDIRKRCNAPNLFQIDYLIRQVCKCKTKFLNSGFATFEDMNLIAQKCLKKSEEICNYISKKFPVIMVDECQDLSASELGILDCLIRAGTIVHYIGDLHQAIYSFKDAYPEQFEQHIQQNGFLRMRLSENFRSTQSIVDLSRKLCGIDYPIVGHTNSKSDGCDCVYLEYTDESDAISKFIGLLKKYAIPFDAAAILVRTQSAKNKLSSGQAPDYLKHPIINAIQLWQKNEPSAQQAALNLLAYQLQKWLGTKGQKNNYYYSEEICSSPTTWRLLLRDILTTFCSQPSIINMDQTAYSAWYSANKKILIEIINFHLHSIGKELTTISIRTPPRSASQIIDRIDVKKEVPLRIDTIHSVKGSTFDAVLLLSTPDGKGKTGYWENWLSATDEAARIAYVACTRPRLLLVWGISTLSSDDQRNKLESLGFFKSQE
;
A
#
# COMPACT_ATOMS: atom_id res chain seq x y z
N MET A 1 33.21 16.80 16.39
CA MET A 1 32.85 16.05 17.62
C MET A 1 33.27 14.60 17.43
N THR A 2 33.91 14.01 18.44
CA THR A 2 34.18 12.56 18.46
C THR A 2 32.88 11.78 18.61
N ARG A 3 32.92 10.46 18.38
CA ARG A 3 31.74 9.61 18.56
C ARG A 3 31.21 9.67 19.99
N GLU A 4 32.09 9.62 20.99
CA GLU A 4 31.71 9.69 22.39
C GLU A 4 31.04 11.03 22.72
N GLU A 5 31.58 12.15 22.23
CA GLU A 5 30.95 13.47 22.40
C GLU A 5 29.56 13.54 21.81
N LYS A 6 29.34 12.96 20.60
CA LYS A 6 28.02 12.89 19.96
C LYS A 6 27.00 12.09 20.81
N ILE A 7 27.43 10.95 21.36
CA ILE A 7 26.62 10.11 22.24
C ILE A 7 26.24 10.83 23.52
N ILE A 8 27.21 11.54 24.14
CA ILE A 8 26.97 12.33 25.36
C ILE A 8 25.93 13.42 25.11
N VAL A 9 26.06 14.17 24.01
CA VAL A 9 25.11 15.24 23.64
C VAL A 9 23.70 14.69 23.47
N LEU A 10 23.55 13.57 22.79
CA LEU A 10 22.24 12.93 22.61
C LEU A 10 21.67 12.42 23.93
N SER A 11 22.46 11.76 24.76
CA SER A 11 22.06 11.23 26.05
C SER A 11 21.63 12.32 27.04
N GLN A 12 22.21 13.50 26.97
CA GLN A 12 21.84 14.66 27.79
C GLN A 12 20.56 15.34 27.31
N ALA A 13 20.33 15.38 25.99
CA ALA A 13 19.21 16.07 25.40
C ALA A 13 17.92 15.22 25.37
N LEU A 14 18.08 13.91 25.24
CA LEU A 14 16.95 12.96 25.21
C LEU A 14 16.54 12.60 26.64
N SER A 15 15.22 12.50 26.86
CA SER A 15 14.64 12.08 28.14
C SER A 15 13.74 10.86 27.91
N PRO A 16 14.36 9.67 27.74
CA PRO A 16 13.60 8.43 27.54
C PRO A 16 12.76 8.07 28.76
N ASP A 17 11.70 7.32 28.55
CA ASP A 17 10.90 6.75 29.65
C ASP A 17 11.82 5.89 30.56
N LYS A 18 11.56 5.91 31.86
CA LYS A 18 12.34 5.13 32.85
C LYS A 18 12.38 3.64 32.49
N ALA A 19 11.31 3.10 31.94
CA ALA A 19 11.22 1.71 31.47
C ALA A 19 12.12 1.42 30.25
N PHE A 20 12.55 2.44 29.49
CA PHE A 20 13.37 2.33 28.28
C PHE A 20 14.77 2.92 28.44
N LEU A 21 15.13 3.40 29.62
CA LEU A 21 16.37 4.17 29.82
C LEU A 21 17.61 3.38 29.40
N GLU A 22 17.71 2.12 29.81
CA GLU A 22 18.83 1.25 29.44
C GLU A 22 18.80 0.87 27.95
N GLN A 23 17.62 0.56 27.40
CA GLN A 23 17.46 0.24 25.98
C GLN A 23 17.74 1.45 25.09
N ALA A 24 17.33 2.66 25.48
CA ALA A 24 17.60 3.87 24.74
C ALA A 24 19.09 4.18 24.71
N ALA A 25 19.79 4.05 25.84
CA ALA A 25 21.24 4.22 25.92
C ALA A 25 21.97 3.20 25.03
N THR A 26 21.60 1.94 25.09
CA THR A 26 22.16 0.88 24.23
C THR A 26 21.96 1.21 22.75
N ARG A 27 20.74 1.59 22.36
CA ARG A 27 20.40 1.92 20.96
C ARG A 27 21.17 3.13 20.47
N ILE A 28 21.40 4.15 21.30
CA ILE A 28 22.22 5.32 20.93
C ILE A 28 23.68 4.91 20.76
N ASN A 29 24.20 4.08 21.65
CA ASN A 29 25.58 3.59 21.58
C ASN A 29 25.85 2.71 20.35
N GLU A 30 24.84 2.00 19.85
CA GLU A 30 24.93 1.16 18.65
C GLU A 30 24.86 1.96 17.34
N LYS A 31 24.57 3.26 17.37
CA LYS A 31 24.48 4.07 16.14
C LYS A 31 25.85 4.27 15.51
N THR A 32 25.88 4.17 14.19
CA THR A 32 27.09 4.44 13.42
C THR A 32 27.40 5.92 13.34
N ASP A 33 28.59 6.27 12.90
CA ASP A 33 28.97 7.68 12.75
C ASP A 33 28.08 8.40 11.74
N GLU A 34 27.72 7.76 10.60
CA GLU A 34 26.81 8.32 9.62
C GLU A 34 25.42 8.61 10.22
N GLN A 35 24.90 7.68 11.05
CA GLN A 35 23.63 7.86 11.75
C GLN A 35 23.69 8.99 12.76
N LEU A 36 24.77 9.07 13.58
CA LEU A 36 24.96 10.12 14.57
C LEU A 36 25.13 11.49 13.90
N ASP A 37 25.86 11.57 12.78
CA ASP A 37 26.04 12.81 12.02
C ASP A 37 24.73 13.36 11.50
N TYR A 38 23.84 12.52 10.99
CA TYR A 38 22.52 12.98 10.59
C TYR A 38 21.65 13.36 11.79
N ILE A 39 21.63 12.57 12.87
CA ILE A 39 20.80 12.87 14.05
C ILE A 39 21.19 14.24 14.63
N LEU A 40 22.47 14.57 14.67
CA LEU A 40 22.99 15.83 15.21
C LEU A 40 23.11 16.93 14.15
N SER A 41 22.83 16.67 12.89
CA SER A 41 22.86 17.69 11.84
C SER A 41 21.93 18.86 12.20
N PRO A 42 22.34 20.12 11.93
CA PRO A 42 21.50 21.28 12.20
C PRO A 42 20.23 21.28 11.32
N ILE A 43 19.18 21.93 11.82
CA ILE A 43 17.90 22.11 11.11
C ILE A 43 17.81 23.48 10.43
N ASP A 44 18.93 23.99 9.94
CA ASP A 44 19.08 25.27 9.24
C ASP A 44 19.27 25.13 7.73
N LYS A 45 19.40 23.90 7.24
CA LYS A 45 19.59 23.55 5.83
C LYS A 45 18.71 22.39 5.41
N CYS A 46 18.25 22.40 4.17
CA CYS A 46 17.60 21.26 3.58
C CYS A 46 18.58 20.09 3.40
N ILE A 47 18.18 18.89 3.85
CA ILE A 47 19.03 17.69 3.82
C ILE A 47 18.30 16.58 3.08
N TYR A 48 18.99 15.89 2.18
CA TYR A 48 18.60 14.59 1.67
C TYR A 48 19.47 13.50 2.27
N LEU A 49 18.88 12.66 3.13
CA LEU A 49 19.52 11.47 3.67
C LEU A 49 19.23 10.28 2.75
N GLU A 50 20.20 9.99 1.88
CA GLU A 50 20.20 8.81 1.04
C GLU A 50 20.54 7.58 1.90
N ALA A 51 19.58 6.69 2.08
CA ALA A 51 19.69 5.62 3.05
C ALA A 51 19.40 4.27 2.39
N CYS A 52 20.37 3.37 2.38
CA CYS A 52 20.19 2.04 1.81
C CYS A 52 19.09 1.25 2.54
N ALA A 53 18.59 0.19 1.89
CA ALA A 53 17.66 -0.73 2.52
C ALA A 53 18.26 -1.31 3.81
N GLY A 54 17.46 -1.38 4.88
CA GLY A 54 17.93 -1.95 6.16
C GLY A 54 18.87 -1.09 6.98
N SER A 55 19.13 0.17 6.61
CA SER A 55 20.03 1.09 7.35
C SER A 55 19.44 1.72 8.61
N GLY A 56 18.21 1.38 8.98
CA GLY A 56 17.56 1.95 10.17
C GLY A 56 16.98 3.35 9.97
N LYS A 57 16.65 3.76 8.74
CA LYS A 57 16.05 5.07 8.37
C LYS A 57 15.04 5.61 9.38
N THR A 58 13.98 4.83 9.62
CA THR A 58 12.87 5.24 10.48
C THR A 58 13.27 5.41 11.94
N GLU A 59 14.25 4.62 12.41
CA GLU A 59 14.77 4.79 13.76
C GLU A 59 15.62 6.06 13.90
N VAL A 60 16.51 6.31 12.94
CA VAL A 60 17.35 7.51 12.88
C VAL A 60 16.49 8.77 12.79
N LEU A 61 15.42 8.74 11.97
CA LEU A 61 14.42 9.82 11.90
C LEU A 61 13.71 10.01 13.25
N GLY A 62 13.30 8.93 13.90
CA GLY A 62 12.63 8.99 15.22
C GLY A 62 13.52 9.63 16.29
N ILE A 63 14.81 9.25 16.35
CA ILE A 63 15.77 9.83 17.29
C ILE A 63 16.00 11.30 16.98
N LYS A 64 16.21 11.66 15.69
CA LYS A 64 16.39 13.06 15.31
C LYS A 64 15.16 13.91 15.66
N ALA A 65 13.96 13.43 15.37
CA ALA A 65 12.75 14.14 15.72
C ALA A 65 12.59 14.31 17.23
N ALA A 66 12.87 13.28 18.03
CA ALA A 66 12.88 13.35 19.50
C ALA A 66 13.90 14.37 20.01
N TYR A 67 15.12 14.37 19.45
CA TYR A 67 16.18 15.31 19.76
C TYR A 67 15.76 16.76 19.46
N GLU A 68 15.17 17.02 18.30
CA GLU A 68 14.72 18.37 17.94
C GLU A 68 13.52 18.82 18.79
N ILE A 69 12.55 17.94 19.06
CA ILE A 69 11.39 18.22 19.92
C ILE A 69 11.84 18.57 21.35
N SER A 70 12.86 17.85 21.90
CA SER A 70 13.35 18.07 23.26
C SER A 70 13.94 19.47 23.47
N ARG A 71 14.52 20.07 22.42
CA ARG A 71 15.18 21.39 22.44
C ARG A 71 14.38 22.49 21.72
N TRP A 72 13.13 22.20 21.31
CA TRP A 72 12.32 23.16 20.55
C TRP A 72 11.88 24.35 21.40
N ALA A 73 12.40 25.52 21.10
CA ALA A 73 12.18 26.71 21.92
C ALA A 73 10.84 27.42 21.63
N SER A 74 10.36 27.39 20.38
CA SER A 74 9.15 28.14 19.98
C SER A 74 7.88 27.51 20.53
N GLN A 75 6.98 28.35 21.07
CA GLN A 75 5.63 27.92 21.49
C GLN A 75 4.60 28.01 20.36
N GLN A 76 4.87 28.75 19.29
CA GLN A 76 3.93 29.02 18.20
C GLN A 76 4.17 28.13 16.98
N SER A 77 5.40 27.67 16.78
CA SER A 77 5.79 26.81 15.68
C SER A 77 6.10 25.38 16.14
N GLY A 78 6.10 24.45 15.21
CA GLY A 78 6.41 23.05 15.48
C GLY A 78 7.16 22.37 14.34
N LEU A 79 7.68 21.19 14.62
CA LEU A 79 8.24 20.26 13.65
C LEU A 79 7.10 19.45 13.04
N ALA A 80 7.10 19.22 11.72
CA ALA A 80 6.27 18.22 11.08
C ALA A 80 7.10 17.00 10.66
N VAL A 81 6.65 15.79 11.03
CA VAL A 81 7.22 14.51 10.57
C VAL A 81 6.17 13.78 9.76
N LEU A 82 6.48 13.53 8.50
CA LEU A 82 5.53 13.04 7.50
C LEU A 82 5.95 11.67 6.97
N SER A 83 4.98 10.80 6.74
CA SER A 83 5.16 9.52 6.07
C SER A 83 4.00 9.23 5.12
N PHE A 84 4.01 8.10 4.39
CA PHE A 84 2.97 7.79 3.40
C PHE A 84 1.84 6.90 3.92
N THR A 85 2.07 6.15 5.00
CA THR A 85 1.08 5.21 5.55
C THR A 85 0.84 5.46 7.04
N ASN A 86 -0.36 5.10 7.50
CA ASN A 86 -0.68 5.17 8.94
C ASN A 86 0.21 4.24 9.77
N GLU A 87 0.59 3.09 9.23
CA GLU A 87 1.48 2.13 9.89
C GLU A 87 2.89 2.71 10.08
N ALA A 88 3.47 3.30 9.03
CA ALA A 88 4.75 3.98 9.11
C ALA A 88 4.70 5.18 10.08
N THR A 89 3.63 5.98 10.03
CA THR A 89 3.39 7.08 10.98
C THR A 89 3.36 6.60 12.42
N SER A 90 2.64 5.51 12.71
CA SER A 90 2.56 4.90 14.03
C SER A 90 3.94 4.39 14.49
N THR A 91 4.69 3.79 13.58
CA THR A 91 6.06 3.34 13.86
C THR A 91 6.97 4.50 14.22
N ILE A 92 6.93 5.60 13.46
CA ILE A 92 7.71 6.82 13.76
C ILE A 92 7.29 7.40 15.11
N ALA A 93 5.99 7.54 15.37
CA ALA A 93 5.48 8.08 16.63
C ALA A 93 5.94 7.24 17.84
N ASN A 94 5.90 5.91 17.72
CA ASN A 94 6.41 5.01 18.75
C ASN A 94 7.93 5.15 18.94
N ARG A 95 8.70 5.32 17.85
CA ARG A 95 10.15 5.57 17.95
C ARG A 95 10.44 6.89 18.66
N ILE A 96 9.72 7.96 18.33
CA ILE A 96 9.86 9.24 19.03
C ILE A 96 9.53 9.06 20.52
N ALA A 97 8.44 8.38 20.86
CA ALA A 97 8.03 8.16 22.25
C ALA A 97 9.06 7.36 23.08
N HIS A 98 9.82 6.46 22.46
CA HIS A 98 10.91 5.75 23.16
C HIS A 98 12.03 6.68 23.64
N PHE A 99 12.31 7.76 22.90
CA PHE A 99 13.40 8.70 23.21
C PHE A 99 12.93 10.01 23.83
N TYR A 100 11.61 10.27 23.79
CA TYR A 100 10.98 11.45 24.38
C TYR A 100 9.76 11.04 25.18
N SER A 101 9.93 10.88 26.50
CA SER A 101 8.93 10.31 27.43
C SER A 101 7.74 11.20 27.73
N LYS A 102 7.80 12.48 27.33
CA LYS A 102 6.71 13.43 27.56
C LYS A 102 5.69 13.37 26.43
N PRO A 103 4.42 13.74 26.67
CA PRO A 103 3.46 13.93 25.59
C PRO A 103 4.01 14.92 24.54
N ILE A 104 3.95 14.52 23.27
CA ILE A 104 4.40 15.39 22.19
C ILE A 104 3.48 16.62 22.14
N PRO A 105 4.02 17.85 22.30
CA PRO A 105 3.21 19.06 22.27
C PRO A 105 2.42 19.18 20.95
N SER A 106 1.16 19.61 21.03
CA SER A 106 0.24 19.72 19.88
C SER A 106 0.69 20.68 18.77
N ARG A 107 1.72 21.50 19.02
CA ARG A 107 2.36 22.33 17.99
C ARG A 107 3.14 21.52 16.96
N HIS A 108 3.66 20.35 17.33
CA HIS A 108 4.32 19.41 16.41
C HIS A 108 3.26 18.54 15.71
N PHE A 109 3.57 18.11 14.52
CA PHE A 109 2.71 17.23 13.74
C PHE A 109 3.46 15.97 13.35
N ILE A 110 2.90 14.80 13.69
CA ILE A 110 3.39 13.50 13.23
C ILE A 110 2.20 12.82 12.55
N GLY A 111 2.31 12.59 11.26
CA GLY A 111 1.18 12.09 10.49
C GLY A 111 1.53 11.72 9.05
N THR A 112 0.51 11.35 8.29
CA THR A 112 0.71 11.11 6.86
C THR A 112 0.84 12.43 6.10
N PHE A 113 1.57 12.40 4.97
CA PHE A 113 1.67 13.55 4.06
C PHE A 113 0.28 14.06 3.66
N SER A 114 -0.62 13.16 3.27
CA SER A 114 -2.00 13.50 2.93
C SER A 114 -2.73 14.19 4.09
N SER A 115 -2.60 13.68 5.32
CA SER A 115 -3.24 14.29 6.50
C SER A 115 -2.71 15.72 6.77
N PHE A 116 -1.41 15.95 6.56
CA PHE A 116 -0.80 17.27 6.68
C PHE A 116 -1.37 18.23 5.61
N VAL A 117 -1.31 17.82 4.34
CA VAL A 117 -1.80 18.65 3.22
C VAL A 117 -3.29 18.94 3.36
N HIS A 118 -4.10 17.94 3.68
CA HIS A 118 -5.54 18.12 3.84
C HIS A 118 -5.86 18.99 5.05
N GLY A 119 -5.29 18.69 6.21
CA GLY A 119 -5.64 19.36 7.46
C GLY A 119 -5.14 20.80 7.56
N TYR A 120 -3.96 21.10 7.04
CA TYR A 120 -3.35 22.42 7.18
C TYR A 120 -3.48 23.31 5.95
N ILE A 121 -3.67 22.76 4.75
CA ILE A 121 -3.67 23.54 3.51
C ILE A 121 -5.03 23.42 2.79
N ALA A 122 -5.34 22.26 2.22
CA ALA A 122 -6.45 22.11 1.29
C ALA A 122 -7.82 22.34 1.95
N GLN A 123 -8.10 21.76 3.12
CA GLN A 123 -9.37 21.96 3.83
C GLN A 123 -9.52 23.39 4.37
N ARG A 124 -8.40 23.99 4.81
CA ARG A 124 -8.45 25.34 5.41
C ARG A 124 -8.59 26.46 4.40
N PHE A 125 -7.96 26.32 3.23
CA PHE A 125 -7.85 27.42 2.27
C PHE A 125 -8.47 27.11 0.90
N GLY A 126 -8.75 25.83 0.60
CA GLY A 126 -9.25 25.41 -0.70
C GLY A 126 -10.59 26.02 -1.07
N TYR A 127 -11.47 26.26 -0.09
CA TYR A 127 -12.77 26.88 -0.32
C TYR A 127 -12.68 28.30 -0.93
N ASN A 128 -11.55 29.00 -0.79
CA ASN A 128 -11.34 30.31 -1.40
C ASN A 128 -11.22 30.24 -2.93
N PHE A 129 -10.97 29.05 -3.48
CA PHE A 129 -10.71 28.82 -4.89
C PHE A 129 -11.81 28.01 -5.59
N PHE A 130 -12.82 27.56 -4.84
CA PHE A 130 -13.95 26.77 -5.34
C PHE A 130 -15.25 27.28 -4.78
N ASN A 131 -16.30 27.32 -5.61
CA ASN A 131 -17.64 27.79 -5.23
C ASN A 131 -18.41 26.68 -4.49
N ILE A 132 -17.94 26.28 -3.31
CA ILE A 132 -18.62 25.27 -2.49
C ILE A 132 -19.93 25.87 -1.95
N PRO A 133 -21.09 25.22 -2.13
CA PRO A 133 -22.38 25.74 -1.64
C PRO A 133 -22.36 25.96 -0.13
N ARG A 134 -22.91 27.12 0.31
CA ARG A 134 -22.88 27.58 1.72
C ARG A 134 -24.03 27.04 2.56
N GLU A 135 -24.69 25.97 2.19
CA GLU A 135 -25.88 25.50 2.89
C GLU A 135 -25.66 25.06 4.35
N LYS A 136 -24.43 24.94 4.79
CA LYS A 136 -24.05 24.68 6.19
C LYS A 136 -22.67 25.31 6.47
N ASP A 137 -22.38 25.60 7.73
CA ASP A 137 -21.12 26.17 8.21
C ASP A 137 -19.86 25.33 7.86
N ASP A 138 -20.04 24.11 7.34
CA ASP A 138 -18.98 23.21 6.93
C ASP A 138 -18.63 23.40 5.43
N LYS A 139 -17.53 24.13 5.18
CA LYS A 139 -16.94 24.34 3.85
C LYS A 139 -15.88 23.29 3.51
N SER A 140 -15.85 22.16 4.21
CA SER A 140 -14.84 21.11 4.00
C SER A 140 -15.12 20.29 2.76
N PHE A 141 -14.04 19.79 2.12
CA PHE A 141 -14.15 18.80 1.06
C PHE A 141 -14.43 17.40 1.65
N LYS A 142 -15.40 16.71 1.07
CA LYS A 142 -15.65 15.30 1.34
C LYS A 142 -14.82 14.44 0.41
N ILE A 143 -13.95 13.60 0.99
CA ILE A 143 -13.09 12.70 0.23
C ILE A 143 -13.91 11.55 -0.34
N VAL A 144 -13.68 11.27 -1.62
CA VAL A 144 -14.34 10.21 -2.38
C VAL A 144 -13.28 9.34 -3.03
N GLU A 145 -13.33 8.05 -2.72
CA GLU A 145 -12.41 7.07 -3.31
C GLU A 145 -12.62 6.93 -4.83
N PRO A 146 -11.55 6.73 -5.63
CA PRO A 146 -11.67 6.50 -7.07
C PRO A 146 -12.57 5.30 -7.41
N ASP A 147 -12.58 4.27 -6.56
CA ASP A 147 -13.38 3.04 -6.73
C ASP A 147 -14.84 3.20 -6.32
N ALA A 148 -15.19 4.31 -5.67
CA ALA A 148 -16.59 4.57 -5.34
C ALA A 148 -17.41 4.64 -6.62
N SER A 149 -18.54 3.92 -6.63
CA SER A 149 -19.41 3.83 -7.78
C SER A 149 -20.83 4.29 -7.44
N PRO A 150 -21.68 4.61 -8.41
CA PRO A 150 -23.10 4.91 -8.15
C PRO A 150 -23.87 3.81 -7.46
N TYR A 151 -23.40 2.57 -7.51
CA TYR A 151 -24.00 1.45 -6.77
C TYR A 151 -23.82 1.61 -5.25
N SER A 152 -22.68 2.19 -4.83
CA SER A 152 -22.41 2.49 -3.42
C SER A 152 -22.83 3.90 -3.02
N LYS A 153 -22.86 4.83 -3.97
CA LYS A 153 -23.16 6.25 -3.75
C LYS A 153 -23.97 6.79 -4.92
N GLN A 154 -25.30 6.66 -4.88
CA GLN A 154 -26.22 7.05 -5.99
C GLN A 154 -26.00 8.50 -6.47
N TRP A 155 -25.62 9.40 -5.56
CA TRP A 155 -25.38 10.80 -5.89
C TRP A 155 -24.21 11.01 -6.89
N LEU A 156 -23.29 10.03 -7.05
CA LEU A 156 -22.23 10.09 -8.06
C LEU A 156 -22.79 10.16 -9.50
N ASN A 157 -24.01 9.72 -9.74
CA ASN A 157 -24.67 9.87 -11.05
C ASN A 157 -24.78 11.33 -11.50
N ASN A 158 -24.78 12.29 -10.57
CA ASN A 158 -24.79 13.71 -10.89
C ASN A 158 -23.44 14.21 -11.45
N TYR A 159 -22.39 13.41 -11.32
CA TYR A 159 -21.00 13.72 -11.69
C TYR A 159 -20.46 12.72 -12.70
N LYS A 160 -21.31 12.22 -13.60
CA LYS A 160 -20.91 11.37 -14.72
C LYS A 160 -20.24 12.20 -15.81
N LEU A 161 -19.27 11.60 -16.48
CA LEU A 161 -18.64 12.17 -17.67
C LEU A 161 -19.65 12.14 -18.84
N GLU A 162 -19.99 13.30 -19.35
CA GLU A 162 -20.89 13.45 -20.50
C GLU A 162 -20.13 13.26 -21.82
N PHE A 163 -19.74 12.02 -22.10
CA PHE A 163 -19.09 11.62 -23.34
C PHE A 163 -19.54 10.21 -23.71
N PRO A 164 -19.76 9.92 -25.00
CA PRO A 164 -20.33 8.65 -25.46
C PRO A 164 -19.29 7.54 -25.50
N PHE A 165 -18.83 7.10 -24.34
CA PHE A 165 -18.07 5.86 -24.21
C PHE A 165 -19.01 4.68 -23.94
N PRO A 166 -18.64 3.45 -24.38
CA PRO A 166 -19.39 2.24 -24.03
C PRO A 166 -19.44 1.98 -22.51
N THR A 167 -18.45 2.51 -21.78
CA THR A 167 -18.34 2.44 -20.32
C THR A 167 -18.55 3.83 -19.74
N GLN A 168 -19.39 3.95 -18.71
CA GLN A 168 -19.61 5.19 -18.01
C GLN A 168 -18.47 5.46 -17.01
N TYR A 169 -17.98 6.71 -16.99
CA TYR A 169 -16.97 7.21 -16.06
C TYR A 169 -17.54 8.34 -15.21
N TYR A 170 -16.94 8.56 -14.04
CA TYR A 170 -17.39 9.53 -13.04
C TYR A 170 -16.24 10.43 -12.58
N ALA A 171 -16.56 11.61 -12.04
CA ALA A 171 -15.58 12.63 -11.67
C ALA A 171 -14.52 12.16 -10.66
N ASN A 172 -14.88 11.23 -9.74
CA ASN A 172 -13.93 10.66 -8.77
C ASN A 172 -12.87 9.75 -9.43
N GLN A 173 -13.09 9.30 -10.66
CA GLN A 173 -12.14 8.49 -11.42
C GLN A 173 -11.21 9.34 -12.30
N LEU A 174 -11.52 10.63 -12.46
CA LEU A 174 -10.75 11.54 -13.29
C LEU A 174 -9.60 12.13 -12.48
N ASN A 175 -8.37 11.91 -12.91
CA ASN A 175 -7.17 12.45 -12.28
C ASN A 175 -6.30 13.18 -13.31
N TYR A 176 -5.81 14.38 -12.97
CA TYR A 176 -4.91 15.15 -13.80
C TYR A 176 -3.48 14.99 -13.33
N LYS A 177 -2.58 14.51 -14.21
CA LYS A 177 -1.15 14.38 -13.94
C LYS A 177 -0.40 15.55 -14.54
N ALA A 178 0.05 16.46 -13.69
CA ALA A 178 0.72 17.70 -14.09
C ALA A 178 2.03 17.47 -14.87
N ARG A 179 2.68 16.33 -14.67
CA ARG A 179 3.93 15.97 -15.35
C ARG A 179 3.77 15.84 -16.85
N CYS A 180 2.76 15.11 -17.29
CA CYS A 180 2.50 14.85 -18.72
C CYS A 180 1.42 15.76 -19.30
N ASP A 181 0.91 16.71 -18.49
CA ASP A 181 -0.17 17.63 -18.88
C ASP A 181 -1.40 16.90 -19.42
N GLU A 182 -1.76 15.77 -18.77
CA GLU A 182 -2.77 14.86 -19.28
C GLU A 182 -3.71 14.35 -18.17
N TRP A 183 -4.96 14.07 -18.57
CA TRP A 183 -5.97 13.44 -17.73
C TRP A 183 -5.89 11.92 -17.82
N PHE A 184 -6.13 11.28 -16.69
CA PHE A 184 -6.18 9.83 -16.52
C PHE A 184 -7.53 9.40 -15.96
N ILE A 185 -7.94 8.19 -16.32
CA ILE A 185 -9.03 7.47 -15.66
C ILE A 185 -8.39 6.46 -14.71
N GLU A 186 -8.66 6.63 -13.42
CA GLU A 186 -8.16 5.72 -12.37
C GLU A 186 -9.24 4.73 -11.94
N ARG A 187 -8.83 3.48 -11.80
CA ARG A 187 -9.57 2.38 -11.19
C ARG A 187 -8.61 1.62 -10.27
N SER A 188 -9.15 0.83 -9.32
CA SER A 188 -8.37 0.12 -8.29
C SER A 188 -7.09 -0.57 -8.78
N ASP A 189 -7.10 -1.07 -10.00
CA ASP A 189 -6.02 -1.92 -10.53
C ASP A 189 -5.38 -1.35 -11.81
N ASN A 190 -5.86 -0.19 -12.30
CA ASN A 190 -5.37 0.33 -13.58
C ASN A 190 -5.58 1.85 -13.70
N SER A 191 -4.58 2.52 -14.29
CA SER A 191 -4.64 3.92 -14.68
C SER A 191 -4.41 3.99 -16.19
N ILE A 192 -5.34 4.58 -16.95
CA ILE A 192 -5.24 4.73 -18.40
C ILE A 192 -5.30 6.22 -18.74
N SER A 193 -4.42 6.67 -19.64
CA SER A 193 -4.46 8.05 -20.11
C SER A 193 -5.75 8.31 -20.91
N LEU A 194 -6.21 9.55 -20.88
CA LEU A 194 -7.42 9.94 -21.62
C LEU A 194 -7.22 9.78 -23.12
N THR A 195 -6.01 10.04 -23.59
CA THR A 195 -5.61 9.87 -24.99
C THR A 195 -5.64 8.40 -25.42
N ASP A 196 -5.06 7.50 -24.62
CA ASP A 196 -5.09 6.06 -24.90
C ASP A 196 -6.50 5.50 -24.82
N LEU A 197 -7.28 5.93 -23.83
CA LEU A 197 -8.68 5.54 -23.71
C LEU A 197 -9.48 5.97 -24.96
N TYR A 198 -9.31 7.23 -25.38
CA TYR A 198 -9.99 7.76 -26.57
C TYR A 198 -9.57 7.02 -27.83
N SER A 199 -8.27 6.73 -27.99
CA SER A 199 -7.68 6.10 -29.18
C SER A 199 -7.88 4.58 -29.23
N SER A 200 -8.39 3.96 -28.16
CA SER A 200 -8.61 2.51 -28.15
C SER A 200 -9.58 2.09 -29.25
N GLU A 201 -9.29 1.01 -29.95
CA GLU A 201 -10.06 0.48 -31.09
C GLU A 201 -11.57 0.36 -30.77
N LYS A 202 -11.88 -0.16 -29.59
CA LYS A 202 -13.26 -0.32 -29.11
C LYS A 202 -13.99 1.03 -29.01
N ASN A 203 -13.33 2.04 -28.44
CA ASN A 203 -13.96 3.35 -28.24
C ASN A 203 -14.05 4.14 -29.53
N GLN A 204 -13.02 4.09 -30.39
CA GLN A 204 -13.05 4.71 -31.71
C GLN A 204 -14.16 4.14 -32.58
N LYS A 205 -14.30 2.83 -32.65
CA LYS A 205 -15.39 2.18 -33.39
C LYS A 205 -16.77 2.65 -32.91
N TYR A 206 -16.96 2.75 -31.59
CA TYR A 206 -18.22 3.22 -31.00
C TYR A 206 -18.52 4.69 -31.34
N ILE A 207 -17.50 5.55 -31.27
CA ILE A 207 -17.61 6.99 -31.61
C ILE A 207 -17.91 7.15 -33.11
N GLU A 208 -17.26 6.40 -33.97
CA GLU A 208 -17.49 6.41 -35.41
C GLU A 208 -18.90 5.98 -35.81
N ASP A 209 -19.44 4.98 -35.16
CA ASP A 209 -20.83 4.54 -35.34
C ASP A 209 -21.83 5.65 -34.98
N ILE A 210 -21.55 6.42 -33.92
CA ILE A 210 -22.38 7.57 -33.56
C ILE A 210 -22.22 8.70 -34.58
N ARG A 211 -21.00 9.02 -35.02
CA ARG A 211 -20.73 10.03 -36.03
C ARG A 211 -21.49 9.75 -37.34
N LYS A 212 -21.50 8.48 -37.77
CA LYS A 212 -22.26 8.04 -38.97
C LYS A 212 -23.77 8.22 -38.77
N ARG A 213 -24.31 7.79 -37.64
CA ARG A 213 -25.77 7.93 -37.35
C ARG A 213 -26.22 9.38 -37.27
N CYS A 214 -25.36 10.28 -36.76
CA CYS A 214 -25.66 11.71 -36.63
C CYS A 214 -25.29 12.50 -37.86
N ASN A 215 -24.69 11.91 -38.88
CA ASN A 215 -24.11 12.58 -40.05
C ASN A 215 -23.19 13.75 -39.69
N ALA A 216 -22.35 13.57 -38.64
CA ALA A 216 -21.49 14.59 -38.05
C ALA A 216 -20.07 14.06 -37.81
N PRO A 217 -19.19 14.07 -38.83
CA PRO A 217 -17.86 13.47 -38.79
C PRO A 217 -16.93 14.09 -37.74
N ASN A 218 -17.15 15.33 -37.37
CA ASN A 218 -16.34 16.07 -36.38
C ASN A 218 -16.94 16.02 -34.95
N LEU A 219 -17.97 15.22 -34.71
CA LEU A 219 -18.56 15.10 -33.42
C LEU A 219 -17.65 14.30 -32.47
N PHE A 220 -17.62 14.69 -31.18
CA PHE A 220 -16.86 13.98 -30.12
C PHE A 220 -15.35 13.83 -30.41
N GLN A 221 -14.69 14.91 -30.83
CA GLN A 221 -13.23 14.99 -30.91
C GLN A 221 -12.58 14.98 -29.53
N ILE A 222 -11.26 14.72 -29.47
CA ILE A 222 -10.50 14.67 -28.20
C ILE A 222 -10.60 15.99 -27.40
N ASP A 223 -10.56 17.14 -28.07
CA ASP A 223 -10.72 18.44 -27.41
C ASP A 223 -12.08 18.61 -26.75
N TYR A 224 -13.13 18.06 -27.35
CA TYR A 224 -14.46 18.03 -26.72
C TYR A 224 -14.44 17.14 -25.47
N LEU A 225 -13.81 15.98 -25.54
CA LEU A 225 -13.65 15.09 -24.39
C LEU A 225 -12.92 15.78 -23.25
N ILE A 226 -11.79 16.44 -23.51
CA ILE A 226 -11.01 17.18 -22.51
C ILE A 226 -11.88 18.25 -21.84
N ARG A 227 -12.65 19.02 -22.63
CA ARG A 227 -13.59 20.02 -22.09
C ARG A 227 -14.67 19.39 -21.19
N GLN A 228 -15.21 18.23 -21.55
CA GLN A 228 -16.20 17.53 -20.73
C GLN A 228 -15.58 16.99 -19.43
N VAL A 229 -14.35 16.48 -19.47
CA VAL A 229 -13.59 16.05 -18.29
C VAL A 229 -13.39 17.24 -17.34
N CYS A 230 -12.89 18.37 -17.83
CA CYS A 230 -12.71 19.58 -17.03
C CYS A 230 -14.03 20.06 -16.42
N LYS A 231 -15.12 20.11 -17.19
CA LYS A 231 -16.45 20.49 -16.73
C LYS A 231 -16.97 19.57 -15.62
N CYS A 232 -16.86 18.25 -15.85
CA CYS A 232 -17.28 17.22 -14.91
C CYS A 232 -16.51 17.34 -13.57
N LYS A 233 -15.19 17.47 -13.65
CA LYS A 233 -14.32 17.59 -12.48
C LYS A 233 -14.55 18.90 -11.73
N THR A 234 -14.68 20.02 -12.43
CA THR A 234 -14.97 21.31 -11.81
C THR A 234 -16.31 21.31 -11.08
N LYS A 235 -17.35 20.70 -11.67
CA LYS A 235 -18.66 20.53 -11.01
C LYS A 235 -18.53 19.72 -9.72
N PHE A 236 -17.74 18.65 -9.72
CA PHE A 236 -17.50 17.80 -8.56
C PHE A 236 -16.80 18.58 -7.43
N LEU A 237 -15.70 19.27 -7.75
CA LEU A 237 -14.96 20.09 -6.79
C LEU A 237 -15.79 21.26 -6.24
N ASN A 238 -16.53 21.96 -7.09
CA ASN A 238 -17.42 23.05 -6.66
C ASN A 238 -18.57 22.58 -5.77
N SER A 239 -18.91 21.30 -5.82
CA SER A 239 -19.89 20.70 -4.91
C SER A 239 -19.29 20.20 -3.59
N GLY A 240 -18.01 20.48 -3.33
CA GLY A 240 -17.33 20.11 -2.09
C GLY A 240 -16.88 18.64 -2.04
N PHE A 241 -16.77 17.96 -3.19
CA PHE A 241 -16.22 16.61 -3.28
C PHE A 241 -14.82 16.63 -3.89
N ALA A 242 -13.92 15.77 -3.40
CA ALA A 242 -12.57 15.67 -3.90
C ALA A 242 -12.03 14.24 -3.72
N THR A 243 -11.07 13.82 -4.53
CA THR A 243 -10.22 12.64 -4.27
C THR A 243 -8.99 13.06 -3.46
N PHE A 244 -8.15 12.12 -3.03
CA PHE A 244 -6.88 12.43 -2.37
C PHE A 244 -5.95 13.22 -3.29
N GLU A 245 -5.88 12.85 -4.56
CA GLU A 245 -5.07 13.54 -5.58
C GLU A 245 -5.58 14.96 -5.85
N ASP A 246 -6.90 15.14 -5.87
CA ASP A 246 -7.50 16.48 -5.98
C ASP A 246 -7.08 17.38 -4.82
N MET A 247 -7.01 16.85 -3.60
CA MET A 247 -6.59 17.63 -2.43
C MET A 247 -5.15 18.12 -2.56
N ASN A 248 -4.25 17.31 -3.12
CA ASN A 248 -2.88 17.74 -3.41
C ASN A 248 -2.84 18.86 -4.45
N LEU A 249 -3.61 18.75 -5.53
CA LEU A 249 -3.71 19.80 -6.55
C LEU A 249 -4.34 21.09 -6.00
N ILE A 250 -5.37 20.97 -5.15
CA ILE A 250 -6.00 22.11 -4.44
C ILE A 250 -4.98 22.80 -3.55
N ALA A 251 -4.23 22.04 -2.75
CA ALA A 251 -3.20 22.57 -1.87
C ALA A 251 -2.10 23.29 -2.67
N GLN A 252 -1.60 22.68 -3.72
CA GLN A 252 -0.61 23.31 -4.59
C GLN A 252 -1.14 24.61 -5.21
N LYS A 253 -2.41 24.63 -5.64
CA LYS A 253 -3.06 25.84 -6.17
C LYS A 253 -3.16 26.93 -5.10
N CYS A 254 -3.52 26.60 -3.86
CA CYS A 254 -3.58 27.54 -2.74
C CYS A 254 -2.21 28.17 -2.50
N LEU A 255 -1.17 27.37 -2.41
CA LEU A 255 0.20 27.83 -2.16
C LEU A 255 0.76 28.67 -3.32
N LYS A 256 0.53 28.27 -4.57
CA LYS A 256 0.98 29.04 -5.76
C LYS A 256 0.30 30.39 -5.90
N LYS A 257 -0.94 30.53 -5.40
CA LYS A 257 -1.75 31.75 -5.56
C LYS A 257 -1.69 32.72 -4.38
N SER A 258 -1.22 32.29 -3.22
CA SER A 258 -1.17 33.12 -2.03
C SER A 258 0.14 32.90 -1.28
N GLU A 259 0.97 33.94 -1.29
CA GLU A 259 2.21 34.00 -0.54
C GLU A 259 1.94 34.03 0.99
N GLU A 260 0.82 34.63 1.42
CA GLU A 260 0.44 34.66 2.83
C GLU A 260 0.16 33.25 3.36
N ILE A 261 -0.45 32.35 2.56
CA ILE A 261 -0.66 30.96 2.93
C ILE A 261 0.68 30.24 3.06
N CYS A 262 1.60 30.42 2.09
CA CYS A 262 2.93 29.85 2.15
C CYS A 262 3.66 30.29 3.41
N ASN A 263 3.69 31.59 3.69
CA ASN A 263 4.34 32.18 4.85
C ASN A 263 3.71 31.71 6.18
N TYR A 264 2.38 31.57 6.22
CA TYR A 264 1.68 31.06 7.40
C TYR A 264 2.09 29.62 7.70
N ILE A 265 2.08 28.73 6.69
CA ILE A 265 2.46 27.31 6.86
C ILE A 265 3.92 27.19 7.22
N SER A 266 4.82 27.93 6.54
CA SER A 266 6.25 27.93 6.83
C SER A 266 6.57 28.40 8.25
N LYS A 267 5.92 29.46 8.74
CA LYS A 267 6.06 29.90 10.13
C LYS A 267 5.49 28.88 11.12
N LYS A 268 4.41 28.19 10.78
CA LYS A 268 3.81 27.15 11.63
C LYS A 268 4.70 25.91 11.71
N PHE A 269 5.28 25.50 10.58
CA PHE A 269 6.15 24.34 10.45
C PHE A 269 7.46 24.75 9.74
N PRO A 270 8.37 25.41 10.46
CA PRO A 270 9.65 25.83 9.88
C PRO A 270 10.56 24.66 9.50
N VAL A 271 10.29 23.47 10.04
CA VAL A 271 11.00 22.24 9.69
C VAL A 271 9.99 21.13 9.38
N ILE A 272 10.19 20.49 8.24
CA ILE A 272 9.41 19.32 7.79
C ILE A 272 10.40 18.18 7.52
N MET A 273 10.16 17.01 8.11
CA MET A 273 10.90 15.78 7.83
C MET A 273 9.98 14.81 7.11
N VAL A 274 10.42 14.21 5.99
CA VAL A 274 9.63 13.31 5.17
C VAL A 274 10.33 11.96 5.05
N ASP A 275 9.73 10.92 5.61
CA ASP A 275 10.18 9.53 5.45
C ASP A 275 9.70 8.95 4.12
N GLU A 276 10.46 8.00 3.55
CA GLU A 276 10.18 7.34 2.26
C GLU A 276 9.98 8.36 1.11
N CYS A 277 10.81 9.39 1.07
CA CYS A 277 10.68 10.53 0.15
C CYS A 277 10.67 10.14 -1.34
N GLN A 278 11.17 8.96 -1.70
CA GLN A 278 11.14 8.43 -3.07
C GLN A 278 9.72 8.14 -3.58
N ASP A 279 8.72 8.16 -2.70
CA ASP A 279 7.31 7.92 -3.04
C ASP A 279 6.51 9.22 -3.25
N LEU A 280 7.19 10.39 -3.16
CA LEU A 280 6.58 11.70 -3.41
C LEU A 280 6.21 11.86 -4.90
N SER A 281 4.96 12.19 -5.14
CA SER A 281 4.45 12.56 -6.46
C SER A 281 4.90 13.97 -6.89
N ALA A 282 4.80 14.27 -8.18
CA ALA A 282 5.11 15.60 -8.72
C ALA A 282 4.29 16.72 -8.04
N SER A 283 3.02 16.47 -7.71
CA SER A 283 2.16 17.44 -7.02
C SER A 283 2.62 17.67 -5.57
N GLU A 284 3.07 16.63 -4.87
CA GLU A 284 3.58 16.71 -3.50
C GLU A 284 4.93 17.42 -3.45
N LEU A 285 5.84 17.14 -4.39
CA LEU A 285 7.08 17.91 -4.56
C LEU A 285 6.77 19.38 -4.82
N GLY A 286 5.80 19.70 -5.67
CA GLY A 286 5.39 21.07 -5.95
C GLY A 286 4.81 21.81 -4.73
N ILE A 287 4.16 21.11 -3.79
CA ILE A 287 3.74 21.67 -2.50
C ILE A 287 4.97 22.02 -1.66
N LEU A 288 5.91 21.08 -1.53
CA LEU A 288 7.15 21.30 -0.75
C LEU A 288 8.03 22.40 -1.35
N ASP A 289 8.10 22.52 -2.68
CA ASP A 289 8.78 23.64 -3.36
C ASP A 289 8.24 25.02 -2.95
N CYS A 290 6.90 25.13 -2.84
CA CYS A 290 6.30 26.39 -2.40
C CYS A 290 6.69 26.71 -0.95
N LEU A 291 6.73 25.71 -0.07
CA LEU A 291 7.09 25.87 1.34
C LEU A 291 8.58 26.14 1.51
N ILE A 292 9.46 25.46 0.76
CA ILE A 292 10.92 25.73 0.78
C ILE A 292 11.20 27.17 0.37
N ARG A 293 10.58 27.65 -0.70
CA ARG A 293 10.71 29.06 -1.13
C ARG A 293 10.21 30.05 -0.08
N ALA A 294 9.24 29.66 0.75
CA ALA A 294 8.77 30.46 1.88
C ALA A 294 9.63 30.31 3.16
N GLY A 295 10.75 29.56 3.09
CA GLY A 295 11.71 29.41 4.17
C GLY A 295 11.55 28.17 5.06
N THR A 296 10.71 27.21 4.69
CA THR A 296 10.64 25.92 5.37
C THR A 296 11.90 25.09 5.07
N ILE A 297 12.56 24.58 6.09
CA ILE A 297 13.65 23.60 5.96
C ILE A 297 13.06 22.21 5.82
N VAL A 298 13.48 21.48 4.81
CA VAL A 298 12.98 20.12 4.55
C VAL A 298 14.12 19.11 4.68
N HIS A 299 13.88 18.05 5.45
CA HIS A 299 14.73 16.87 5.49
C HIS A 299 14.01 15.71 4.81
N TYR A 300 14.56 15.22 3.73
CA TYR A 300 14.13 14.02 3.03
C TYR A 300 14.93 12.81 3.52
N ILE A 301 14.24 11.72 3.79
CA ILE A 301 14.84 10.44 4.14
C ILE A 301 14.27 9.40 3.21
N GLY A 302 15.11 8.67 2.48
CA GLY A 302 14.62 7.68 1.54
C GLY A 302 15.71 6.92 0.81
N ASP A 303 15.25 6.02 -0.06
CA ASP A 303 16.06 5.18 -0.94
C ASP A 303 15.46 5.23 -2.35
N LEU A 304 16.06 5.97 -3.26
CA LEU A 304 15.52 6.11 -4.63
C LEU A 304 15.48 4.79 -5.39
N HIS A 305 16.30 3.82 -5.01
CA HIS A 305 16.24 2.47 -5.59
C HIS A 305 15.01 1.68 -5.11
N GLN A 306 14.27 2.16 -4.09
CA GLN A 306 12.98 1.63 -3.67
C GLN A 306 11.77 2.39 -4.24
N ALA A 307 11.96 3.27 -5.22
CA ALA A 307 10.88 3.97 -5.91
C ALA A 307 10.15 3.04 -6.89
N ILE A 308 9.02 2.48 -6.45
CA ILE A 308 8.21 1.51 -7.23
C ILE A 308 6.76 1.97 -7.46
N TYR A 309 6.48 3.25 -7.24
CA TYR A 309 5.14 3.83 -7.37
C TYR A 309 5.02 4.81 -8.56
N SER A 310 5.63 4.46 -9.70
CA SER A 310 5.52 5.26 -10.94
C SER A 310 4.06 5.51 -11.36
N PHE A 311 3.16 4.56 -11.06
CA PHE A 311 1.74 4.72 -11.31
C PHE A 311 1.06 5.83 -10.46
N LYS A 312 1.70 6.25 -9.34
CA LYS A 312 1.29 7.41 -8.53
C LYS A 312 2.01 8.71 -8.92
N ASP A 313 2.65 8.77 -10.08
CA ASP A 313 3.42 9.92 -10.55
C ASP A 313 4.66 10.23 -9.68
N ALA A 314 5.24 9.20 -9.03
CA ALA A 314 6.47 9.29 -8.26
C ALA A 314 7.65 8.73 -9.07
N TYR A 315 8.60 9.60 -9.44
CA TYR A 315 9.73 9.24 -10.28
C TYR A 315 11.06 9.72 -9.70
N PRO A 316 12.09 8.85 -9.60
CA PRO A 316 13.40 9.22 -9.07
C PRO A 316 14.03 10.42 -9.76
N GLU A 317 13.89 10.55 -11.08
CA GLU A 317 14.50 11.62 -11.86
C GLU A 317 13.94 13.01 -11.49
N GLN A 318 12.64 13.09 -11.22
CA GLN A 318 12.00 14.32 -10.76
C GLN A 318 12.45 14.70 -9.35
N PHE A 319 12.56 13.70 -8.49
CA PHE A 319 13.06 13.91 -7.14
C PHE A 319 14.52 14.39 -7.15
N GLU A 320 15.38 13.81 -7.99
CA GLU A 320 16.77 14.24 -8.16
C GLU A 320 16.85 15.69 -8.65
N GLN A 321 16.07 16.07 -9.64
CA GLN A 321 15.99 17.46 -10.14
C GLN A 321 15.54 18.41 -9.02
N HIS A 322 14.54 18.03 -8.24
CA HIS A 322 14.03 18.81 -7.12
C HIS A 322 15.11 19.05 -6.05
N ILE A 323 15.88 18.03 -5.67
CA ILE A 323 16.99 18.16 -4.71
C ILE A 323 18.07 19.10 -5.24
N GLN A 324 18.47 18.94 -6.49
CA GLN A 324 19.50 19.76 -7.12
C GLN A 324 19.07 21.24 -7.22
N GLN A 325 17.83 21.50 -7.66
CA GLN A 325 17.28 22.85 -7.80
C GLN A 325 17.18 23.61 -6.47
N ASN A 326 16.90 22.89 -5.39
CA ASN A 326 16.75 23.47 -4.05
C ASN A 326 18.03 23.40 -3.19
N GLY A 327 19.16 22.91 -3.74
CA GLY A 327 20.47 22.93 -3.09
C GLY A 327 20.54 22.08 -1.80
N PHE A 328 19.93 20.90 -1.80
CA PHE A 328 19.95 20.00 -0.64
C PHE A 328 21.37 19.49 -0.33
N LEU A 329 21.73 19.50 0.94
CA LEU A 329 22.93 18.80 1.42
C LEU A 329 22.64 17.29 1.40
N ARG A 330 23.48 16.52 0.71
CA ARG A 330 23.39 15.04 0.72
C ARG A 330 24.18 14.46 1.88
N MET A 331 23.52 13.59 2.63
CA MET A 331 24.11 12.71 3.63
C MET A 331 23.77 11.28 3.28
N ARG A 332 24.51 10.30 3.77
CA ARG A 332 24.32 8.89 3.38
C ARG A 332 24.29 7.99 4.60
N LEU A 333 23.50 6.89 4.50
CA LEU A 333 23.57 5.73 5.39
C LEU A 333 23.93 4.51 4.55
N SER A 334 25.16 4.03 4.69
CA SER A 334 25.75 2.95 3.88
C SER A 334 25.88 1.62 4.61
N GLU A 335 25.29 1.50 5.81
CA GLU A 335 25.34 0.28 6.61
C GLU A 335 23.95 -0.40 6.65
N ASN A 336 23.91 -1.71 6.36
CA ASN A 336 22.70 -2.52 6.34
C ASN A 336 22.67 -3.49 7.53
N PHE A 337 21.72 -3.29 8.44
CA PHE A 337 21.53 -4.12 9.65
C PHE A 337 20.49 -5.22 9.45
N ARG A 338 19.96 -5.37 8.24
CA ARG A 338 18.92 -6.36 7.94
C ARG A 338 19.48 -7.63 7.33
N SER A 339 20.26 -7.50 6.28
CA SER A 339 20.60 -8.61 5.37
C SER A 339 22.08 -9.00 5.47
N THR A 340 22.38 -10.25 5.10
CA THR A 340 23.77 -10.71 4.96
C THR A 340 24.49 -9.98 3.84
N GLN A 341 25.83 -9.95 3.88
CA GLN A 341 26.64 -9.23 2.90
C GLN A 341 26.38 -9.71 1.47
N SER A 342 26.20 -11.02 1.26
CA SER A 342 25.92 -11.58 -0.07
C SER A 342 24.63 -11.01 -0.68
N ILE A 343 23.56 -10.88 0.12
CA ILE A 343 22.28 -10.29 -0.30
C ILE A 343 22.45 -8.78 -0.59
N VAL A 344 23.22 -8.09 0.24
CA VAL A 344 23.52 -6.66 0.07
C VAL A 344 24.28 -6.42 -1.22
N ASP A 345 25.34 -7.20 -1.49
CA ASP A 345 26.17 -7.06 -2.69
C ASP A 345 25.39 -7.37 -3.98
N LEU A 346 24.56 -8.41 -3.95
CA LEU A 346 23.67 -8.73 -5.06
C LEU A 346 22.67 -7.58 -5.32
N SER A 347 22.00 -7.09 -4.27
CA SER A 347 21.04 -6.01 -4.38
C SER A 347 21.68 -4.73 -4.92
N ARG A 348 22.89 -4.40 -4.46
CA ARG A 348 23.69 -3.28 -4.93
C ARG A 348 24.00 -3.38 -6.42
N LYS A 349 24.48 -4.54 -6.88
CA LYS A 349 24.76 -4.79 -8.30
C LYS A 349 23.53 -4.67 -9.16
N LEU A 350 22.38 -5.15 -8.68
CA LEU A 350 21.11 -5.14 -9.42
C LEU A 350 20.64 -3.74 -9.81
N CYS A 351 20.89 -2.74 -8.95
CA CYS A 351 20.52 -1.34 -9.20
C CYS A 351 21.70 -0.45 -9.61
N GLY A 352 22.88 -1.02 -9.87
CA GLY A 352 24.05 -0.25 -10.29
C GLY A 352 24.54 0.75 -9.23
N ILE A 353 24.36 0.44 -7.93
CA ILE A 353 24.83 1.31 -6.83
C ILE A 353 26.35 1.23 -6.79
N ASP A 354 27.03 2.36 -6.96
CA ASP A 354 28.49 2.48 -7.14
C ASP A 354 29.28 2.54 -5.83
N TYR A 355 28.62 2.84 -4.71
CA TYR A 355 29.27 2.93 -3.40
C TYR A 355 29.13 1.63 -2.60
N PRO A 356 30.07 1.35 -1.68
CA PRO A 356 30.02 0.16 -0.84
C PRO A 356 28.90 0.27 0.20
N ILE A 357 28.22 -0.84 0.44
CA ILE A 357 27.24 -1.01 1.52
C ILE A 357 27.70 -2.19 2.37
N VAL A 358 27.78 -2.00 3.68
CA VAL A 358 28.23 -3.01 4.64
C VAL A 358 27.04 -3.71 5.27
N GLY A 359 26.97 -5.02 5.12
CA GLY A 359 25.94 -5.89 5.74
C GLY A 359 26.44 -6.42 7.09
N HIS A 360 25.60 -6.28 8.12
CA HIS A 360 25.94 -6.69 9.50
C HIS A 360 25.30 -8.01 9.95
N THR A 361 24.42 -8.62 9.14
CA THR A 361 23.79 -9.89 9.49
C THR A 361 24.69 -11.07 9.13
N ASN A 362 24.88 -11.99 10.07
CA ASN A 362 25.69 -13.19 9.85
C ASN A 362 24.93 -14.18 8.94
N SER A 363 25.64 -14.76 7.96
CA SER A 363 25.14 -15.83 7.12
C SER A 363 24.91 -17.10 7.93
N LYS A 364 23.87 -17.88 7.56
CA LYS A 364 23.60 -19.24 8.06
C LYS A 364 23.89 -20.32 7.02
N SER A 365 24.26 -19.92 5.81
CA SER A 365 24.36 -20.79 4.64
C SER A 365 25.79 -20.89 4.08
N ASP A 366 26.81 -20.62 4.90
CA ASP A 366 28.23 -20.61 4.51
C ASP A 366 28.49 -19.75 3.24
N GLY A 367 27.76 -18.61 3.13
CA GLY A 367 27.87 -17.67 2.01
C GLY A 367 26.93 -17.94 0.83
N CYS A 368 26.15 -19.04 0.85
CA CYS A 368 25.15 -19.35 -0.18
C CYS A 368 23.80 -18.71 0.09
N ASP A 369 23.77 -17.43 0.48
CA ASP A 369 22.55 -16.71 0.87
C ASP A 369 21.68 -16.30 -0.33
N CYS A 370 22.24 -16.32 -1.54
CA CYS A 370 21.57 -15.96 -2.79
C CYS A 370 21.53 -17.17 -3.74
N VAL A 371 20.35 -17.71 -3.95
CA VAL A 371 20.16 -18.96 -4.72
C VAL A 371 19.15 -18.72 -5.84
N TYR A 372 19.38 -19.28 -7.03
CA TYR A 372 18.33 -19.46 -8.01
C TYR A 372 17.90 -20.91 -8.13
N LEU A 373 16.61 -21.13 -8.35
CA LEU A 373 16.04 -22.45 -8.64
C LEU A 373 15.29 -22.39 -9.99
N GLU A 374 15.50 -23.44 -10.78
CA GLU A 374 14.73 -23.64 -12.00
C GLU A 374 13.47 -24.43 -11.67
N TYR A 375 12.32 -24.01 -12.20
CA TYR A 375 11.04 -24.66 -11.97
C TYR A 375 10.26 -24.92 -13.27
N THR A 376 9.47 -25.98 -13.27
CA THR A 376 8.56 -26.32 -14.37
C THR A 376 7.16 -25.76 -14.13
N ASP A 377 6.71 -25.77 -12.87
CA ASP A 377 5.48 -25.16 -12.42
C ASP A 377 5.66 -24.51 -11.03
N GLU A 378 4.73 -23.67 -10.65
CA GLU A 378 4.84 -22.91 -9.40
C GLU A 378 4.83 -23.82 -8.15
N SER A 379 4.21 -25.00 -8.20
CA SER A 379 4.18 -25.96 -7.09
C SER A 379 5.56 -26.60 -6.88
N ASP A 380 6.29 -26.87 -7.95
CA ASP A 380 7.68 -27.33 -7.92
C ASP A 380 8.60 -26.28 -7.25
N ALA A 381 8.46 -25.00 -7.67
CA ALA A 381 9.23 -23.91 -7.05
C ALA A 381 8.99 -23.79 -5.54
N ILE A 382 7.73 -23.89 -5.11
CA ILE A 382 7.35 -23.83 -3.70
C ILE A 382 7.92 -25.03 -2.93
N SER A 383 7.84 -26.23 -3.50
CA SER A 383 8.36 -27.45 -2.88
C SER A 383 9.88 -27.39 -2.67
N LYS A 384 10.63 -26.94 -3.68
CA LYS A 384 12.07 -26.70 -3.59
C LYS A 384 12.41 -25.62 -2.55
N PHE A 385 11.65 -24.54 -2.51
CA PHE A 385 11.84 -23.50 -1.49
C PHE A 385 11.61 -24.05 -0.07
N ILE A 386 10.57 -24.84 0.14
CA ILE A 386 10.32 -25.53 1.42
C ILE A 386 11.50 -26.42 1.81
N GLY A 387 12.09 -27.13 0.84
CA GLY A 387 13.31 -27.90 1.04
C GLY A 387 14.47 -27.05 1.55
N LEU A 388 14.70 -25.88 0.95
CA LEU A 388 15.73 -24.93 1.38
C LEU A 388 15.45 -24.37 2.80
N LEU A 389 14.19 -24.03 3.12
CA LEU A 389 13.82 -23.56 4.45
C LEU A 389 14.14 -24.61 5.53
N LYS A 390 13.85 -25.89 5.25
CA LYS A 390 14.18 -27.01 6.15
C LYS A 390 15.68 -27.19 6.29
N LYS A 391 16.42 -27.14 5.18
CA LYS A 391 17.89 -27.26 5.15
C LYS A 391 18.58 -26.20 6.02
N TYR A 392 18.11 -24.95 5.96
CA TYR A 392 18.71 -23.83 6.69
C TYR A 392 18.02 -23.53 8.04
N ALA A 393 17.09 -24.38 8.48
CA ALA A 393 16.32 -24.23 9.73
C ALA A 393 15.64 -22.86 9.84
N ILE A 394 15.03 -22.39 8.74
CA ILE A 394 14.26 -21.14 8.70
C ILE A 394 12.78 -21.45 8.93
N PRO A 395 12.12 -20.82 9.92
CA PRO A 395 10.70 -21.01 10.19
C PRO A 395 9.82 -20.54 9.01
N PHE A 396 8.74 -21.26 8.74
CA PHE A 396 7.84 -20.93 7.62
C PHE A 396 7.12 -19.59 7.79
N ASP A 397 6.79 -19.20 9.03
CA ASP A 397 6.19 -17.92 9.39
C ASP A 397 7.16 -16.74 9.20
N ALA A 398 8.46 -17.00 9.20
CA ALA A 398 9.51 -16.03 8.91
C ALA A 398 9.86 -15.95 7.41
N ALA A 399 9.18 -16.71 6.55
CA ALA A 399 9.45 -16.77 5.12
C ALA A 399 8.27 -16.26 4.28
N ALA A 400 8.55 -15.77 3.07
CA ALA A 400 7.51 -15.30 2.15
C ALA A 400 7.82 -15.66 0.69
N ILE A 401 6.75 -15.87 -0.08
CA ILE A 401 6.77 -15.97 -1.54
C ILE A 401 6.28 -14.64 -2.11
N LEU A 402 7.09 -14.02 -2.94
CA LEU A 402 6.80 -12.74 -3.55
C LEU A 402 6.55 -12.87 -5.03
N VAL A 403 5.48 -12.20 -5.50
CA VAL A 403 5.09 -12.13 -6.90
C VAL A 403 4.82 -10.71 -7.33
N ARG A 404 4.86 -10.44 -8.65
CA ARG A 404 4.68 -9.09 -9.18
C ARG A 404 3.23 -8.60 -9.12
N THR A 405 2.26 -9.46 -9.42
CA THR A 405 0.86 -9.06 -9.64
C THR A 405 -0.11 -9.71 -8.66
N GLN A 406 -1.22 -9.02 -8.39
CA GLN A 406 -2.32 -9.57 -7.58
C GLN A 406 -2.94 -10.82 -8.23
N SER A 407 -2.95 -10.88 -9.56
CA SER A 407 -3.42 -12.04 -10.31
C SER A 407 -2.55 -13.28 -10.03
N ALA A 408 -1.21 -13.13 -10.06
CA ALA A 408 -0.28 -14.21 -9.72
C ALA A 408 -0.43 -14.63 -8.24
N LYS A 409 -0.56 -13.67 -7.31
CA LYS A 409 -0.85 -13.96 -5.91
C LYS A 409 -2.13 -14.79 -5.77
N ASN A 410 -3.22 -14.38 -6.41
CA ASN A 410 -4.50 -15.08 -6.34
C ASN A 410 -4.40 -16.49 -6.93
N LYS A 411 -3.67 -16.68 -8.04
CA LYS A 411 -3.44 -17.99 -8.66
C LYS A 411 -2.71 -18.93 -7.71
N LEU A 412 -1.62 -18.48 -7.11
CA LEU A 412 -0.83 -19.28 -6.15
C LEU A 412 -1.63 -19.56 -4.86
N SER A 413 -2.31 -18.56 -4.34
CA SER A 413 -3.16 -18.72 -3.15
C SER A 413 -4.33 -19.65 -3.40
N SER A 414 -4.89 -19.71 -4.61
CA SER A 414 -5.99 -20.62 -4.95
C SER A 414 -5.54 -22.08 -5.04
N GLY A 415 -4.27 -22.35 -5.32
CA GLY A 415 -3.66 -23.67 -5.26
C GLY A 415 -3.34 -24.15 -3.84
N GLN A 416 -3.12 -23.23 -2.91
CA GLN A 416 -2.88 -23.48 -1.48
C GLN A 416 -4.10 -23.16 -0.59
N ALA A 417 -5.04 -22.37 -1.12
CA ALA A 417 -6.25 -22.07 -0.38
C ALA A 417 -7.04 -23.36 -0.23
N PRO A 418 -7.36 -23.74 1.00
CA PRO A 418 -8.48 -24.65 1.20
C PRO A 418 -9.66 -24.10 0.41
N ASP A 419 -10.55 -24.95 -0.01
CA ASP A 419 -11.74 -24.71 -0.82
C ASP A 419 -12.74 -23.65 -0.23
N TYR A 420 -12.23 -22.61 0.46
CA TYR A 420 -13.00 -21.58 1.17
C TYR A 420 -14.03 -20.88 0.28
N LEU A 421 -13.70 -20.71 -1.00
CA LEU A 421 -14.60 -20.06 -1.95
C LEU A 421 -15.70 -20.99 -2.46
N LYS A 422 -15.58 -22.31 -2.31
CA LYS A 422 -16.62 -23.26 -2.74
C LYS A 422 -17.79 -23.32 -1.74
N HIS A 423 -17.51 -23.18 -0.43
CA HIS A 423 -18.51 -23.25 0.63
C HIS A 423 -18.31 -22.14 1.68
N PRO A 424 -18.47 -20.86 1.30
CA PRO A 424 -18.03 -19.73 2.12
C PRO A 424 -18.69 -19.67 3.50
N ILE A 425 -19.96 -20.07 3.65
CA ILE A 425 -20.63 -20.02 4.96
C ILE A 425 -20.08 -21.07 5.92
N ILE A 426 -19.93 -22.30 5.47
CA ILE A 426 -19.39 -23.39 6.33
C ILE A 426 -17.97 -23.04 6.75
N ASN A 427 -17.18 -22.55 5.81
CA ASN A 427 -15.82 -22.11 6.08
C ASN A 427 -15.77 -20.90 7.05
N ALA A 428 -16.71 -19.96 6.92
CA ALA A 428 -16.83 -18.84 7.86
C ALA A 428 -17.17 -19.33 9.28
N ILE A 429 -18.07 -20.29 9.42
CA ILE A 429 -18.42 -20.90 10.72
C ILE A 429 -17.20 -21.58 11.34
N GLN A 430 -16.48 -22.40 10.57
CA GLN A 430 -15.27 -23.09 11.06
C GLN A 430 -14.17 -22.11 11.45
N LEU A 431 -13.98 -21.01 10.72
CA LEU A 431 -13.03 -19.94 11.09
C LEU A 431 -13.46 -19.21 12.37
N TRP A 432 -14.77 -18.95 12.53
CA TRP A 432 -15.29 -18.31 13.75
C TRP A 432 -15.07 -19.16 15.01
N GLN A 433 -15.20 -20.50 14.89
CA GLN A 433 -14.97 -21.45 15.98
C GLN A 433 -13.53 -21.46 16.52
N LYS A 434 -12.55 -20.99 15.72
CA LYS A 434 -11.15 -20.90 16.17
C LYS A 434 -10.92 -19.88 17.29
N ASN A 435 -11.82 -18.95 17.46
CA ASN A 435 -11.77 -17.87 18.46
C ASN A 435 -10.48 -17.03 18.44
N GLU A 436 -9.85 -16.92 17.27
CA GLU A 436 -8.66 -16.09 17.04
C GLU A 436 -9.09 -14.81 16.28
N PRO A 437 -8.57 -13.61 16.64
CA PRO A 437 -8.98 -12.34 16.01
C PRO A 437 -8.84 -12.33 14.48
N SER A 438 -7.75 -12.88 13.94
CA SER A 438 -7.51 -12.97 12.49
C SER A 438 -8.49 -13.92 11.80
N ALA A 439 -8.79 -15.06 12.39
CA ALA A 439 -9.74 -16.02 11.88
C ALA A 439 -11.17 -15.48 11.94
N GLN A 440 -11.54 -14.80 13.04
CA GLN A 440 -12.85 -14.13 13.17
C GLN A 440 -13.03 -13.03 12.13
N GLN A 441 -12.00 -12.22 11.87
CA GLN A 441 -12.00 -11.22 10.81
C GLN A 441 -12.22 -11.85 9.43
N ALA A 442 -11.52 -12.95 9.13
CA ALA A 442 -11.67 -13.69 7.88
C ALA A 442 -13.08 -14.30 7.75
N ALA A 443 -13.63 -14.84 8.84
CA ALA A 443 -15.00 -15.37 8.89
C ALA A 443 -16.04 -14.30 8.53
N LEU A 444 -15.95 -13.12 9.14
CA LEU A 444 -16.85 -11.99 8.86
C LEU A 444 -16.78 -11.56 7.38
N ASN A 445 -15.58 -11.44 6.83
CA ASN A 445 -15.40 -11.06 5.41
C ASN A 445 -15.99 -12.11 4.46
N LEU A 446 -15.76 -13.38 4.75
CA LEU A 446 -16.21 -14.49 3.91
C LEU A 446 -17.75 -14.61 3.91
N LEU A 447 -18.37 -14.50 5.09
CA LEU A 447 -19.81 -14.49 5.24
C LEU A 447 -20.45 -13.27 4.55
N ALA A 448 -19.87 -12.10 4.79
CA ALA A 448 -20.34 -10.84 4.20
C ALA A 448 -20.33 -10.87 2.67
N TYR A 449 -19.24 -11.35 2.07
CA TYR A 449 -19.15 -11.56 0.62
C TYR A 449 -20.26 -12.47 0.09
N GLN A 450 -20.51 -13.59 0.77
CA GLN A 450 -21.54 -14.55 0.35
C GLN A 450 -22.96 -13.99 0.51
N LEU A 451 -23.23 -13.27 1.59
CA LEU A 451 -24.52 -12.62 1.79
C LEU A 451 -24.82 -11.56 0.73
N GLN A 452 -23.85 -10.71 0.40
CA GLN A 452 -24.02 -9.74 -0.68
C GLN A 452 -24.33 -10.41 -2.02
N LYS A 453 -23.65 -11.53 -2.32
CA LYS A 453 -23.92 -12.31 -3.54
C LYS A 453 -25.34 -12.87 -3.58
N TRP A 454 -25.88 -13.33 -2.46
CA TRP A 454 -27.25 -13.83 -2.38
C TRP A 454 -28.31 -12.73 -2.43
N LEU A 455 -28.01 -11.59 -1.84
CA LEU A 455 -28.90 -10.44 -1.79
C LEU A 455 -28.91 -9.62 -3.10
N GLY A 456 -28.16 -10.09 -4.11
CA GLY A 456 -28.15 -9.50 -5.45
C GLY A 456 -27.37 -8.18 -5.56
N THR A 457 -26.63 -7.79 -4.51
CA THR A 457 -25.75 -6.64 -4.55
C THR A 457 -24.43 -7.03 -5.18
N LYS A 458 -23.92 -6.21 -6.10
CA LYS A 458 -22.59 -6.43 -6.68
C LYS A 458 -21.55 -6.11 -5.62
N GLY A 459 -20.91 -7.17 -5.09
CA GLY A 459 -19.98 -7.11 -3.98
C GLY A 459 -18.89 -6.06 -4.14
N GLN A 460 -18.90 -5.07 -3.26
CA GLN A 460 -17.81 -4.14 -3.08
C GLN A 460 -16.93 -4.62 -1.94
N LYS A 461 -15.63 -4.61 -2.14
CA LYS A 461 -14.63 -4.87 -1.10
C LYS A 461 -14.48 -3.63 -0.20
N ASN A 462 -15.51 -3.29 0.56
CA ASN A 462 -15.43 -2.29 1.62
C ASN A 462 -15.50 -2.97 3.00
N ASN A 463 -15.54 -2.23 4.09
CA ASN A 463 -15.63 -2.74 5.47
C ASN A 463 -16.66 -3.86 5.63
N TYR A 464 -16.20 -5.13 5.60
CA TYR A 464 -17.01 -6.35 5.60
C TYR A 464 -18.06 -6.38 4.49
N TYR A 465 -17.76 -5.87 3.30
CA TYR A 465 -18.70 -5.81 2.17
C TYR A 465 -20.04 -5.13 2.56
N TYR A 466 -19.99 -4.12 3.41
CA TYR A 466 -21.17 -3.39 3.81
C TYR A 466 -21.86 -2.73 2.61
N SER A 467 -23.18 -2.81 2.55
CA SER A 467 -24.02 -2.14 1.56
C SER A 467 -25.17 -1.42 2.25
N GLU A 468 -25.30 -0.12 2.00
CA GLU A 468 -26.44 0.70 2.47
C GLU A 468 -27.78 0.22 1.89
N GLU A 469 -27.75 -0.51 0.77
CA GLU A 469 -28.95 -1.10 0.17
C GLU A 469 -29.50 -2.26 1.02
N ILE A 470 -28.65 -2.90 1.81
CA ILE A 470 -29.00 -4.07 2.63
C ILE A 470 -29.31 -3.66 4.06
N CYS A 471 -28.47 -2.82 4.65
CA CYS A 471 -28.58 -2.39 6.05
C CYS A 471 -28.46 -0.87 6.16
N SER A 472 -29.14 -0.28 7.17
CA SER A 472 -29.12 1.17 7.43
C SER A 472 -27.77 1.66 7.98
N SER A 473 -26.97 0.81 8.57
CA SER A 473 -25.66 1.16 9.16
C SER A 473 -24.65 0.01 9.11
N PRO A 474 -23.33 0.32 9.11
CA PRO A 474 -22.29 -0.69 9.24
C PRO A 474 -22.41 -1.51 10.54
N THR A 475 -22.92 -0.92 11.61
CA THR A 475 -23.12 -1.61 12.89
C THR A 475 -24.20 -2.68 12.77
N THR A 476 -25.35 -2.35 12.18
CA THR A 476 -26.45 -3.31 11.92
C THR A 476 -25.97 -4.47 11.05
N TRP A 477 -25.17 -4.17 10.02
CA TRP A 477 -24.56 -5.19 9.17
C TRP A 477 -23.62 -6.13 9.94
N ARG A 478 -22.76 -5.58 10.79
CA ARG A 478 -21.87 -6.39 11.65
C ARG A 478 -22.64 -7.25 12.64
N LEU A 479 -23.73 -6.75 13.22
CA LEU A 479 -24.60 -7.50 14.11
C LEU A 479 -25.23 -8.68 13.37
N LEU A 480 -25.77 -8.49 12.17
CA LEU A 480 -26.28 -9.57 11.32
C LEU A 480 -25.22 -10.67 11.09
N LEU A 481 -24.01 -10.28 10.67
CA LEU A 481 -22.94 -11.24 10.42
C LEU A 481 -22.57 -12.02 11.69
N ARG A 482 -22.42 -11.32 12.81
CA ARG A 482 -22.12 -11.94 14.11
C ARG A 482 -23.23 -12.91 14.55
N ASP A 483 -24.47 -12.52 14.43
CA ASP A 483 -25.60 -13.33 14.91
C ASP A 483 -25.74 -14.61 14.07
N ILE A 484 -25.51 -14.57 12.77
CA ILE A 484 -25.41 -15.77 11.94
C ILE A 484 -24.29 -16.69 12.46
N LEU A 485 -23.08 -16.18 12.60
CA LEU A 485 -21.91 -16.98 13.01
C LEU A 485 -22.10 -17.55 14.42
N THR A 486 -22.60 -16.74 15.36
CA THR A 486 -22.81 -17.16 16.74
C THR A 486 -23.90 -18.22 16.84
N THR A 487 -25.03 -18.05 16.13
CA THR A 487 -26.12 -19.03 16.13
C THR A 487 -25.65 -20.37 15.59
N PHE A 488 -24.91 -20.37 14.47
CA PHE A 488 -24.40 -21.60 13.89
C PHE A 488 -23.24 -22.24 14.68
N CYS A 489 -22.55 -21.48 15.53
CA CYS A 489 -21.53 -22.04 16.43
C CYS A 489 -22.09 -22.56 17.76
N SER A 490 -23.25 -22.08 18.20
CA SER A 490 -23.83 -22.43 19.51
C SER A 490 -24.82 -23.61 19.48
N GLN A 491 -25.32 -24.00 18.30
CA GLN A 491 -26.32 -25.07 18.18
C GLN A 491 -25.65 -26.43 17.89
N PRO A 492 -25.73 -27.42 18.83
CA PRO A 492 -25.07 -28.72 18.67
C PRO A 492 -25.51 -29.51 17.43
N SER A 493 -26.78 -29.38 17.02
CA SER A 493 -27.33 -30.04 15.82
C SER A 493 -26.75 -29.51 14.50
N ILE A 494 -26.13 -28.32 14.54
CA ILE A 494 -25.52 -27.66 13.39
C ILE A 494 -24.02 -27.91 13.37
N ILE A 495 -23.40 -28.19 14.51
CA ILE A 495 -21.95 -28.33 14.72
C ILE A 495 -21.43 -29.67 14.19
N ASN A 496 -22.27 -30.71 14.11
CA ASN A 496 -21.82 -32.04 13.67
C ASN A 496 -21.64 -32.06 12.14
N MET A 497 -20.68 -31.24 11.67
CA MET A 497 -20.30 -31.15 10.25
C MET A 497 -19.48 -32.36 9.80
N ASP A 498 -18.94 -33.13 10.76
CA ASP A 498 -18.11 -34.29 10.48
C ASP A 498 -18.94 -35.35 9.77
N GLN A 499 -18.48 -35.78 8.60
CA GLN A 499 -19.10 -36.78 7.73
C GLN A 499 -20.43 -36.35 7.08
N THR A 500 -20.79 -35.06 7.13
CA THR A 500 -21.99 -34.55 6.47
C THR A 500 -21.63 -33.99 5.09
N ALA A 501 -22.41 -34.33 4.07
CA ALA A 501 -22.27 -33.72 2.76
C ALA A 501 -22.72 -32.26 2.77
N TYR A 502 -22.05 -31.41 2.00
CA TYR A 502 -22.38 -29.97 1.91
C TYR A 502 -23.84 -29.71 1.54
N SER A 503 -24.41 -30.50 0.61
CA SER A 503 -25.82 -30.38 0.24
C SER A 503 -26.76 -30.69 1.39
N ALA A 504 -26.46 -31.72 2.19
CA ALA A 504 -27.23 -32.10 3.34
C ALA A 504 -27.22 -31.03 4.41
N TRP A 505 -26.02 -30.43 4.69
CA TRP A 505 -25.88 -29.35 5.64
C TRP A 505 -26.70 -28.10 5.23
N TYR A 506 -26.61 -27.68 3.96
CA TYR A 506 -27.38 -26.53 3.48
C TYR A 506 -28.88 -26.80 3.54
N SER A 507 -29.34 -28.00 3.16
CA SER A 507 -30.75 -28.37 3.21
C SER A 507 -31.32 -28.30 4.63
N ALA A 508 -30.58 -28.78 5.61
CA ALA A 508 -30.97 -28.77 7.03
C ALA A 508 -31.01 -27.34 7.61
N ASN A 509 -30.06 -26.49 7.22
CA ASN A 509 -29.81 -25.19 7.88
C ASN A 509 -30.36 -23.97 7.11
N LYS A 510 -30.86 -24.17 5.87
CA LYS A 510 -31.33 -23.08 5.01
C LYS A 510 -32.44 -22.25 5.66
N LYS A 511 -33.39 -22.88 6.34
CA LYS A 511 -34.54 -22.22 6.96
C LYS A 511 -34.06 -21.28 8.09
N ILE A 512 -33.21 -21.76 8.96
CA ILE A 512 -32.66 -20.99 10.08
C ILE A 512 -31.87 -19.78 9.57
N LEU A 513 -31.06 -19.97 8.52
CA LEU A 513 -30.29 -18.90 7.91
C LEU A 513 -31.18 -17.79 7.34
N ILE A 514 -32.27 -18.17 6.65
CA ILE A 514 -33.22 -17.22 6.09
C ILE A 514 -33.97 -16.48 7.20
N GLU A 515 -34.35 -17.15 8.28
CA GLU A 515 -35.03 -16.52 9.43
C GLU A 515 -34.15 -15.46 10.10
N ILE A 516 -32.87 -15.75 10.32
CA ILE A 516 -31.91 -14.77 10.90
C ILE A 516 -31.75 -13.57 9.98
N ILE A 517 -31.56 -13.79 8.68
CA ILE A 517 -31.39 -12.70 7.71
C ILE A 517 -32.63 -11.81 7.69
N ASN A 518 -33.83 -12.41 7.59
CA ASN A 518 -35.08 -11.66 7.52
C ASN A 518 -35.38 -10.90 8.82
N PHE A 519 -35.04 -11.46 9.99
CA PHE A 519 -35.16 -10.75 11.25
C PHE A 519 -34.41 -9.41 11.22
N HIS A 520 -33.16 -9.40 10.78
CA HIS A 520 -32.36 -8.18 10.69
C HIS A 520 -32.83 -7.23 9.58
N LEU A 521 -33.29 -7.77 8.45
CA LEU A 521 -33.82 -6.98 7.34
C LEU A 521 -35.20 -6.37 7.67
N HIS A 522 -36.03 -7.08 8.41
CA HIS A 522 -37.33 -6.59 8.87
C HIS A 522 -37.20 -5.36 9.77
N SER A 523 -36.18 -5.32 10.63
CA SER A 523 -35.89 -4.18 11.51
C SER A 523 -35.60 -2.87 10.75
N ILE A 524 -35.30 -2.94 9.46
CA ILE A 524 -35.04 -1.79 8.58
C ILE A 524 -36.11 -1.60 7.50
N GLY A 525 -37.27 -2.28 7.64
CA GLY A 525 -38.38 -2.18 6.70
C GLY A 525 -38.15 -2.86 5.34
N LYS A 526 -37.21 -3.81 5.25
CA LYS A 526 -36.93 -4.61 4.06
C LYS A 526 -37.30 -6.06 4.31
N GLU A 527 -38.24 -6.60 3.52
CA GLU A 527 -38.54 -8.03 3.46
C GLU A 527 -37.96 -8.63 2.18
N LEU A 528 -37.19 -9.69 2.33
CA LEU A 528 -36.77 -10.52 1.21
C LEU A 528 -37.71 -11.70 1.13
N THR A 529 -38.55 -11.72 0.10
CA THR A 529 -39.56 -12.75 -0.11
C THR A 529 -39.00 -14.07 -0.59
N THR A 530 -37.80 -14.09 -1.22
CA THR A 530 -37.13 -15.32 -1.66
C THR A 530 -35.62 -15.13 -1.78
N ILE A 531 -34.87 -15.77 -0.88
CA ILE A 531 -33.41 -15.91 -1.02
C ILE A 531 -33.13 -17.25 -1.70
N SER A 532 -32.65 -17.22 -2.93
CA SER A 532 -32.21 -18.43 -3.62
C SER A 532 -30.80 -18.81 -3.15
N ILE A 533 -30.71 -19.54 -2.06
CA ILE A 533 -29.46 -20.16 -1.62
C ILE A 533 -29.19 -21.35 -2.54
N ARG A 534 -28.22 -21.21 -3.45
CA ARG A 534 -27.83 -22.29 -4.37
C ARG A 534 -26.59 -23.00 -3.83
N THR A 535 -26.65 -24.30 -3.71
CA THR A 535 -25.50 -25.16 -3.44
C THR A 535 -24.70 -25.35 -4.73
N PRO A 536 -23.37 -25.26 -4.72
CA PRO A 536 -22.56 -25.52 -5.90
C PRO A 536 -22.73 -26.96 -6.40
N PRO A 537 -23.11 -27.19 -7.66
CA PRO A 537 -23.61 -28.51 -8.13
C PRO A 537 -22.52 -29.60 -8.14
N ARG A 538 -21.24 -29.29 -8.25
CA ARG A 538 -20.16 -30.28 -8.32
C ARG A 538 -19.59 -30.70 -6.96
N SER A 539 -19.86 -29.98 -5.90
CA SER A 539 -19.37 -30.24 -4.55
C SER A 539 -20.47 -30.62 -3.57
N ALA A 540 -21.71 -30.78 -4.06
CA ALA A 540 -22.87 -31.06 -3.22
C ALA A 540 -22.78 -32.39 -2.45
N SER A 541 -22.09 -33.40 -3.01
CA SER A 541 -21.86 -34.70 -2.41
C SER A 541 -20.55 -34.82 -1.62
N GLN A 542 -19.71 -33.79 -1.68
CA GLN A 542 -18.43 -33.79 -0.97
C GLN A 542 -18.67 -33.66 0.53
N ILE A 543 -17.99 -34.48 1.33
CA ILE A 543 -18.06 -34.42 2.80
C ILE A 543 -17.37 -33.14 3.26
N ILE A 544 -17.93 -32.52 4.29
CA ILE A 544 -17.33 -31.34 4.91
C ILE A 544 -16.03 -31.76 5.61
N ASP A 545 -14.90 -31.28 5.09
CA ASP A 545 -13.60 -31.47 5.73
C ASP A 545 -13.43 -30.46 6.85
N ARG A 546 -12.93 -30.90 8.01
CA ARG A 546 -12.45 -29.96 9.03
C ARG A 546 -11.31 -29.14 8.45
N ILE A 547 -11.35 -27.83 8.66
CA ILE A 547 -10.20 -26.97 8.44
C ILE A 547 -9.14 -27.34 9.49
N ASP A 548 -8.25 -28.26 9.13
CA ASP A 548 -7.23 -28.78 10.04
C ASP A 548 -6.19 -27.70 10.31
N VAL A 549 -6.13 -27.23 11.55
CA VAL A 549 -5.21 -26.15 12.01
C VAL A 549 -3.76 -26.62 12.04
N LYS A 550 -3.50 -27.94 11.91
CA LYS A 550 -2.17 -28.54 11.97
C LYS A 550 -1.48 -28.74 10.63
N LYS A 551 -2.11 -28.39 9.50
CA LYS A 551 -1.33 -28.24 8.28
C LYS A 551 -0.45 -27.01 8.43
N GLU A 552 0.86 -27.24 8.36
CA GLU A 552 1.97 -26.30 8.33
C GLU A 552 1.51 -24.88 7.96
N VAL A 553 1.87 -23.89 8.79
CA VAL A 553 1.52 -22.48 8.55
C VAL A 553 1.76 -22.20 7.07
N PRO A 554 0.73 -21.90 6.27
CA PRO A 554 0.94 -21.74 4.85
C PRO A 554 1.93 -20.60 4.64
N LEU A 555 2.95 -20.84 3.82
CA LEU A 555 3.91 -19.81 3.46
C LEU A 555 3.17 -18.56 3.03
N ARG A 556 3.54 -17.43 3.58
CA ARG A 556 2.96 -16.15 3.22
C ARG A 556 3.22 -15.86 1.75
N ILE A 557 2.16 -15.64 0.97
CA ILE A 557 2.23 -15.26 -0.44
C ILE A 557 1.76 -13.82 -0.56
N ASP A 558 2.61 -12.95 -1.11
CA ASP A 558 2.30 -11.54 -1.24
C ASP A 558 2.84 -10.93 -2.54
N THR A 559 2.34 -9.73 -2.87
CA THR A 559 2.95 -8.95 -3.95
C THR A 559 4.14 -8.17 -3.43
N ILE A 560 5.12 -7.89 -4.30
CA ILE A 560 6.30 -7.09 -3.94
C ILE A 560 5.89 -5.73 -3.35
N HIS A 561 4.86 -5.10 -3.90
CA HIS A 561 4.36 -3.80 -3.42
C HIS A 561 3.80 -3.85 -2.01
N SER A 562 3.05 -4.92 -1.68
CA SER A 562 2.41 -5.05 -0.37
C SER A 562 3.40 -5.33 0.77
N VAL A 563 4.60 -5.82 0.46
CA VAL A 563 5.65 -6.12 1.45
C VAL A 563 6.73 -5.04 1.56
N LYS A 564 6.56 -3.91 0.87
CA LYS A 564 7.47 -2.77 1.05
C LYS A 564 7.47 -2.37 2.53
N GLY A 565 8.64 -2.23 3.13
CA GLY A 565 8.80 -2.01 4.58
C GLY A 565 8.88 -3.29 5.42
N SER A 566 8.36 -4.42 4.97
CA SER A 566 8.43 -5.70 5.71
C SER A 566 9.83 -6.32 5.67
N THR A 567 10.06 -7.26 6.60
CA THR A 567 11.32 -8.03 6.71
C THR A 567 10.99 -9.49 6.92
N PHE A 568 11.72 -10.38 6.26
CA PHE A 568 11.59 -11.84 6.36
C PHE A 568 12.98 -12.47 6.57
N ASP A 569 13.04 -13.68 7.09
CA ASP A 569 14.31 -14.42 7.15
C ASP A 569 14.64 -15.02 5.78
N ALA A 570 13.63 -15.49 5.04
CA ALA A 570 13.79 -15.98 3.68
C ALA A 570 12.71 -15.45 2.73
N VAL A 571 13.10 -15.24 1.47
CA VAL A 571 12.18 -14.83 0.40
C VAL A 571 12.40 -15.69 -0.84
N LEU A 572 11.29 -16.22 -1.38
CA LEU A 572 11.24 -16.73 -2.75
C LEU A 572 10.61 -15.65 -3.64
N LEU A 573 11.39 -15.09 -4.56
CA LEU A 573 10.90 -14.19 -5.60
C LEU A 573 10.60 -15.00 -6.87
N LEU A 574 9.31 -15.09 -7.23
CA LEU A 574 8.90 -15.85 -8.42
C LEU A 574 8.86 -14.96 -9.66
N SER A 575 9.65 -15.33 -10.65
CA SER A 575 9.59 -14.79 -12.00
C SER A 575 8.47 -15.50 -12.78
N THR A 576 7.55 -14.72 -13.36
CA THR A 576 6.42 -15.28 -14.11
C THR A 576 6.72 -15.31 -15.61
N PRO A 577 6.65 -16.47 -16.29
CA PRO A 577 6.90 -16.58 -17.75
C PRO A 577 5.95 -15.70 -18.58
N ASP A 578 4.70 -15.54 -18.14
CA ASP A 578 3.70 -14.66 -18.76
C ASP A 578 4.08 -13.16 -18.66
N GLY A 579 5.06 -12.86 -17.82
CA GLY A 579 5.64 -11.53 -17.64
C GLY A 579 6.81 -11.21 -18.57
N LYS A 580 7.10 -12.06 -19.59
CA LYS A 580 8.18 -11.81 -20.55
C LYS A 580 7.99 -10.47 -21.24
N GLY A 581 8.99 -9.59 -21.14
CA GLY A 581 8.87 -8.19 -21.58
C GLY A 581 8.16 -7.25 -20.59
N LYS A 582 7.80 -7.71 -19.38
CA LYS A 582 7.14 -6.93 -18.31
C LYS A 582 7.94 -7.02 -17.01
N THR A 583 7.59 -6.16 -16.05
CA THR A 583 8.28 -6.04 -14.75
C THR A 583 8.22 -7.29 -13.85
N GLY A 584 7.54 -8.36 -14.24
CA GLY A 584 7.45 -9.64 -13.53
C GLY A 584 8.38 -10.73 -14.05
N TYR A 585 9.20 -10.46 -15.06
CA TYR A 585 10.11 -11.41 -15.66
C TYR A 585 11.57 -11.11 -15.29
N TRP A 586 12.32 -12.10 -14.88
CA TRP A 586 13.65 -11.95 -14.28
C TRP A 586 14.70 -11.26 -15.16
N GLU A 587 14.68 -11.45 -16.48
CA GLU A 587 15.63 -10.76 -17.37
C GLU A 587 15.44 -9.24 -17.36
N ASN A 588 14.20 -8.78 -17.20
CA ASN A 588 13.90 -7.34 -17.10
C ASN A 588 14.38 -6.73 -15.77
N TRP A 589 14.56 -7.55 -14.73
CA TRP A 589 15.12 -7.11 -13.46
C TRP A 589 16.61 -6.75 -13.56
N LEU A 590 17.28 -7.20 -14.64
CA LEU A 590 18.71 -6.95 -14.89
C LEU A 590 18.99 -5.61 -15.61
N SER A 591 17.97 -4.78 -15.84
CA SER A 591 18.10 -3.51 -16.56
C SER A 591 18.87 -2.41 -15.80
N ALA A 592 19.13 -2.59 -14.51
CA ALA A 592 19.82 -1.70 -13.57
C ALA A 592 19.16 -0.33 -13.32
N THR A 593 18.48 0.26 -14.30
CA THR A 593 17.94 1.62 -14.22
C THR A 593 16.43 1.69 -14.24
N ASP A 594 15.75 0.66 -14.74
CA ASP A 594 14.31 0.64 -14.93
C ASP A 594 13.52 0.38 -13.66
N GLU A 595 12.21 0.64 -13.69
CA GLU A 595 11.30 0.29 -12.60
C GLU A 595 11.31 -1.23 -12.31
N ALA A 596 11.55 -2.07 -13.31
CA ALA A 596 11.65 -3.52 -13.12
C ALA A 596 12.81 -3.90 -12.19
N ALA A 597 13.98 -3.28 -12.36
CA ALA A 597 15.13 -3.48 -11.48
C ALA A 597 14.83 -2.98 -10.05
N ARG A 598 14.19 -1.82 -9.90
CA ARG A 598 13.79 -1.31 -8.58
C ARG A 598 12.78 -2.21 -7.88
N ILE A 599 11.83 -2.79 -8.61
CA ILE A 599 10.88 -3.77 -8.07
C ILE A 599 11.62 -5.03 -7.57
N ALA A 600 12.57 -5.54 -8.34
CA ALA A 600 13.41 -6.65 -7.92
C ALA A 600 14.30 -6.28 -6.72
N TYR A 601 14.89 -5.09 -6.71
CA TYR A 601 15.66 -4.57 -5.57
C TYR A 601 14.84 -4.53 -4.29
N VAL A 602 13.61 -4.02 -4.36
CA VAL A 602 12.70 -4.05 -3.19
C VAL A 602 12.50 -5.47 -2.69
N ALA A 603 12.25 -6.45 -3.57
CA ALA A 603 12.09 -7.84 -3.18
C ALA A 603 13.37 -8.44 -2.60
N CYS A 604 14.53 -8.21 -3.26
CA CYS A 604 15.84 -8.72 -2.84
C CYS A 604 16.31 -8.14 -1.50
N THR A 605 15.86 -6.95 -1.13
CA THR A 605 16.20 -6.32 0.14
C THR A 605 15.25 -6.68 1.28
N ARG A 606 14.27 -7.58 1.08
CA ARG A 606 13.36 -8.04 2.15
C ARG A 606 13.95 -9.14 3.02
N PRO A 607 14.69 -10.15 2.48
CA PRO A 607 15.22 -11.23 3.30
C PRO A 607 16.42 -10.81 4.14
N ARG A 608 16.55 -11.46 5.29
CA ARG A 608 17.70 -11.33 6.19
C ARG A 608 18.79 -12.33 5.83
N LEU A 609 18.40 -13.60 5.59
CA LEU A 609 19.28 -14.75 5.58
C LEU A 609 19.32 -15.50 4.23
N LEU A 610 18.19 -15.57 3.51
CA LEU A 610 18.10 -16.36 2.28
C LEU A 610 17.22 -15.66 1.23
N LEU A 611 17.84 -15.37 0.09
CA LEU A 611 17.17 -14.89 -1.11
C LEU A 611 17.13 -16.00 -2.15
N VAL A 612 15.95 -16.36 -2.61
CA VAL A 612 15.75 -17.34 -3.68
C VAL A 612 15.04 -16.71 -4.86
N TRP A 613 15.61 -16.83 -6.06
CA TRP A 613 14.89 -16.51 -7.29
C TRP A 613 14.34 -17.80 -7.92
N GLY A 614 13.02 -17.87 -8.06
CA GLY A 614 12.36 -18.92 -8.85
C GLY A 614 12.26 -18.45 -10.29
N ILE A 615 12.88 -19.16 -11.21
CA ILE A 615 12.90 -18.85 -12.64
C ILE A 615 12.45 -20.05 -13.44
N SER A 616 11.77 -19.82 -14.56
CA SER A 616 11.48 -20.91 -15.49
C SER A 616 12.79 -21.46 -16.05
N THR A 617 12.76 -22.71 -16.52
CA THR A 617 13.93 -23.40 -17.04
C THR A 617 14.75 -22.55 -18.01
N LEU A 618 16.03 -22.40 -17.73
CA LEU A 618 16.96 -21.61 -18.53
C LEU A 618 17.22 -22.27 -19.88
N SER A 619 17.24 -21.46 -20.93
CA SER A 619 17.41 -21.93 -22.30
C SER A 619 18.85 -21.83 -22.81
N SER A 620 19.74 -21.12 -22.10
CA SER A 620 21.14 -20.91 -22.53
C SER A 620 22.10 -20.76 -21.36
N ASP A 621 23.38 -21.08 -21.62
CA ASP A 621 24.46 -20.88 -20.66
C ASP A 621 24.72 -19.38 -20.39
N ASP A 622 24.42 -18.49 -21.35
CA ASP A 622 24.51 -17.04 -21.17
C ASP A 622 23.56 -16.53 -20.05
N GLN A 623 22.36 -17.08 -19.97
CA GLN A 623 21.41 -16.77 -18.91
C GLN A 623 21.93 -17.24 -17.53
N ARG A 624 22.58 -18.41 -17.46
CA ARG A 624 23.20 -18.87 -16.21
C ARG A 624 24.36 -18.01 -15.79
N ASN A 625 25.26 -17.67 -16.73
CA ASN A 625 26.41 -16.80 -16.48
C ASN A 625 25.98 -15.42 -15.97
N LYS A 626 24.87 -14.86 -16.47
CA LYS A 626 24.31 -13.60 -15.96
C LYS A 626 23.91 -13.68 -14.49
N LEU A 627 23.22 -14.75 -14.08
CA LEU A 627 22.82 -14.93 -12.69
C LEU A 627 24.03 -15.16 -11.77
N GLU A 628 24.97 -15.97 -12.19
CA GLU A 628 26.19 -16.26 -11.42
C GLU A 628 27.08 -15.01 -11.28
N SER A 629 27.18 -14.18 -12.31
CA SER A 629 27.92 -12.91 -12.26
C SER A 629 27.33 -11.90 -11.26
N LEU A 630 26.02 -11.97 -10.99
CA LEU A 630 25.37 -11.20 -9.94
C LEU A 630 25.68 -11.71 -8.54
N GLY A 631 26.07 -12.97 -8.40
CA GLY A 631 26.36 -13.63 -7.13
C GLY A 631 25.32 -14.67 -6.70
N PHE A 632 24.48 -15.13 -7.62
CA PHE A 632 23.59 -16.27 -7.37
C PHE A 632 24.32 -17.61 -7.52
N PHE A 633 23.98 -18.56 -6.66
CA PHE A 633 24.34 -19.95 -6.79
C PHE A 633 23.15 -20.77 -7.27
N LYS A 634 23.41 -21.79 -8.11
CA LYS A 634 22.36 -22.76 -8.47
C LYS A 634 21.98 -23.57 -7.24
N SER A 635 20.67 -23.69 -6.97
CA SER A 635 20.20 -24.64 -5.94
C SER A 635 20.67 -26.03 -6.28
N GLN A 636 21.45 -26.62 -5.39
CA GLN A 636 21.68 -28.08 -5.40
C GLN A 636 20.43 -28.67 -4.74
N GLU A 637 19.72 -29.53 -5.47
CA GLU A 637 18.50 -30.18 -5.00
C GLU A 637 18.66 -30.87 -3.66
#